data_aa8db8cbd6c851f0600837efb752e256
#
_entry.id   aa8db8cbd6c851f0600837efb752e256
#
_cell.length_a   1.000
_cell.length_b   1.000
_cell.length_c   1.000
_cell.angle_alpha   90.00
_cell.angle_beta   90.00
_cell.angle_gamma   90.00
#
_symmetry.space_group_name_H-M   'P 1'
#
loop_
_entity.id
_entity.type
_entity.pdbx_description
1 polymer ?
#
loop_
_entity_poly.entity_id
_entity_poly.type
_entity_poly.pdbx_seq_one_letter_code
_entity_poly.pdbx_strand_id
1 'polypeptide(L)'
;AVANDEIVILLLGRPYHSDPGLNHEVLDEFQSLGFKTLSMRASPKDEVYLMQYFKEDVDFDYVESPYDIRDVWAENFSTNSAQKVWAAKFAARHPNVAVLDLSSFKCGHDAPTYAIIDKILGASRTPHLTLHDIDANKPGGSIKIRVKTFAYTLEQYQKRLTDQKRTTYNTIQEEMRV
;
A
#
# COMPACT_ATOMS: atom_id res chain seq x y z
N ALA A 1 -10.20 6.61 8.24
CA ALA A 1 -9.82 5.18 8.26
C ALA A 1 -9.22 4.80 9.61
N VAL A 2 -8.12 5.40 10.04
CA VAL A 2 -7.42 5.01 11.31
C VAL A 2 -8.35 5.02 12.53
N ALA A 3 -9.18 6.05 12.68
CA ALA A 3 -10.10 6.18 13.83
C ALA A 3 -11.17 5.08 13.89
N ASN A 4 -11.49 4.48 12.76
CA ASN A 4 -12.54 3.44 12.64
C ASN A 4 -11.94 2.05 12.34
N ASP A 5 -10.62 1.89 12.41
CA ASP A 5 -9.91 0.66 12.03
C ASP A 5 -10.19 0.15 10.61
N GLU A 6 -10.62 1.05 9.71
CA GLU A 6 -10.88 0.73 8.32
C GLU A 6 -9.57 0.54 7.55
N ILE A 7 -9.54 -0.43 6.66
CA ILE A 7 -8.44 -0.62 5.73
C ILE A 7 -8.66 0.23 4.47
N VAL A 8 -7.63 0.92 4.03
CA VAL A 8 -7.58 1.66 2.76
C VAL A 8 -6.66 0.94 1.81
N ILE A 9 -7.10 0.74 0.57
CA ILE A 9 -6.28 0.13 -0.48
C ILE A 9 -5.56 1.23 -1.23
N LEU A 10 -4.24 1.26 -1.13
CA LEU A 10 -3.37 2.18 -1.85
C LEU A 10 -3.01 1.59 -3.21
N LEU A 11 -3.44 2.26 -4.28
CA LEU A 11 -3.09 1.90 -5.64
C LEU A 11 -1.68 2.38 -5.99
N LEU A 12 -0.78 1.45 -6.24
CA LEU A 12 0.52 1.67 -6.87
C LEU A 12 0.39 1.39 -8.37
N GLY A 13 0.43 2.43 -9.17
CA GLY A 13 0.24 2.27 -10.62
C GLY A 13 0.64 3.50 -11.41
N ARG A 14 0.72 3.34 -12.71
CA ARG A 14 0.92 4.46 -13.64
C ARG A 14 -0.34 5.34 -13.70
N PRO A 15 -0.23 6.60 -14.13
CA PRO A 15 -1.38 7.49 -14.24
C PRO A 15 -2.57 6.93 -15.04
N TYR A 16 -2.30 6.16 -16.08
CA TYR A 16 -3.34 5.56 -16.91
C TYR A 16 -4.13 4.43 -16.20
N HIS A 17 -3.62 3.86 -15.10
CA HIS A 17 -4.39 2.90 -14.29
C HIS A 17 -5.56 3.54 -13.51
N SER A 18 -5.69 4.86 -13.56
CA SER A 18 -6.91 5.53 -13.07
C SER A 18 -8.10 5.42 -14.04
N ASP A 19 -7.86 4.98 -15.27
CA ASP A 19 -8.91 4.75 -16.25
C ASP A 19 -9.55 3.36 -16.05
N PRO A 20 -10.88 3.26 -15.86
CA PRO A 20 -11.57 1.99 -15.63
C PRO A 20 -11.39 0.97 -16.76
N GLY A 21 -11.30 1.43 -18.01
CA GLY A 21 -11.07 0.55 -19.16
C GLY A 21 -9.68 -0.11 -19.14
N LEU A 22 -8.69 0.58 -18.57
CA LEU A 22 -7.32 0.08 -18.50
C LEU A 22 -7.02 -0.70 -17.20
N ASN A 23 -7.75 -0.44 -16.13
CA ASN A 23 -7.61 -1.18 -14.87
C ASN A 23 -8.62 -2.32 -14.71
N HIS A 24 -9.43 -2.60 -15.75
CA HIS A 24 -10.49 -3.62 -15.71
C HIS A 24 -11.48 -3.48 -14.55
N GLU A 25 -11.82 -2.26 -14.19
CA GLU A 25 -12.76 -1.94 -13.10
C GLU A 25 -12.34 -2.52 -11.74
N VAL A 26 -11.04 -2.82 -11.56
CA VAL A 26 -10.53 -3.41 -10.30
C VAL A 26 -10.82 -2.53 -9.09
N LEU A 27 -10.73 -1.21 -9.25
CA LEU A 27 -11.01 -0.26 -8.18
C LEU A 27 -12.50 -0.24 -7.82
N ASP A 28 -13.38 -0.30 -8.83
CA ASP A 28 -14.83 -0.34 -8.64
C ASP A 28 -15.25 -1.64 -7.95
N GLU A 29 -14.61 -2.76 -8.28
CA GLU A 29 -14.86 -4.03 -7.61
C GLU A 29 -14.49 -3.96 -6.12
N PHE A 30 -13.34 -3.37 -5.74
CA PHE A 30 -13.00 -3.15 -4.33
C PHE A 30 -13.98 -2.21 -3.63
N GLN A 31 -14.40 -1.14 -4.28
CA GLN A 31 -15.39 -0.20 -3.71
C GLN A 31 -16.75 -0.87 -3.52
N SER A 32 -17.17 -1.73 -4.43
CA SER A 32 -18.41 -2.49 -4.30
C SER A 32 -18.39 -3.48 -3.12
N LEU A 33 -17.18 -3.92 -2.72
CA LEU A 33 -16.94 -4.76 -1.55
C LEU A 33 -16.74 -3.94 -0.25
N GLY A 34 -16.93 -2.60 -0.31
CA GLY A 34 -16.88 -1.72 0.85
C GLY A 34 -15.49 -1.17 1.19
N PHE A 35 -14.46 -1.45 0.39
CA PHE A 35 -13.11 -0.92 0.63
C PHE A 35 -12.93 0.46 0.01
N LYS A 36 -12.28 1.35 0.75
CA LYS A 36 -11.85 2.66 0.22
C LYS A 36 -10.55 2.47 -0.57
N THR A 37 -10.49 3.10 -1.73
CA THR A 37 -9.30 3.08 -2.60
C THR A 37 -8.67 4.47 -2.66
N LEU A 38 -7.35 4.52 -2.68
CA LEU A 38 -6.57 5.75 -2.75
C LEU A 38 -5.45 5.58 -3.80
N SER A 39 -5.33 6.52 -4.73
CA SER A 39 -4.17 6.55 -5.61
C SER A 39 -2.91 7.00 -4.87
N MET A 40 -1.75 6.42 -5.19
CA MET A 40 -0.46 6.86 -4.65
C MET A 40 -0.20 8.36 -4.87
N ARG A 41 -0.82 8.97 -5.88
CA ARG A 41 -0.70 10.42 -6.16
C ARG A 41 -1.43 11.30 -5.13
N ALA A 42 -2.43 10.73 -4.45
CA ALA A 42 -3.18 11.38 -3.39
C ALA A 42 -2.68 10.99 -1.99
N SER A 43 -1.54 10.31 -1.89
CA SER A 43 -0.88 10.01 -0.62
C SER A 43 -0.57 11.31 0.15
N PRO A 44 -0.55 11.26 1.49
CA PRO A 44 -0.22 12.42 2.31
C PRO A 44 1.12 13.05 1.89
N LYS A 45 1.15 14.39 1.93
CA LYS A 45 2.35 15.18 1.61
C LYS A 45 2.74 16.13 2.76
N ASP A 46 2.06 16.03 3.88
CA ASP A 46 2.38 16.81 5.07
C ASP A 46 3.54 16.15 5.81
N GLU A 47 4.63 16.87 5.98
CA GLU A 47 5.86 16.35 6.58
C GLU A 47 5.67 15.97 8.04
N VAL A 48 4.94 16.78 8.81
CA VAL A 48 4.66 16.50 10.23
C VAL A 48 3.88 15.20 10.38
N TYR A 49 2.90 14.98 9.50
CA TYR A 49 2.17 13.72 9.45
C TYR A 49 3.05 12.54 9.06
N LEU A 50 3.90 12.70 8.04
CA LEU A 50 4.79 11.65 7.57
C LEU A 50 5.87 11.27 8.60
N MET A 51 6.36 12.23 9.37
CA MET A 51 7.34 11.97 10.44
C MET A 51 6.80 11.03 11.53
N GLN A 52 5.48 10.84 11.65
CA GLN A 52 4.93 9.81 12.54
C GLN A 52 5.28 8.39 12.11
N TYR A 53 5.61 8.19 10.83
CA TYR A 53 5.90 6.89 10.22
C TYR A 53 7.37 6.73 9.77
N PHE A 54 8.09 7.82 9.57
CA PHE A 54 9.45 7.83 9.03
C PHE A 54 10.50 8.40 10.00
N LYS A 55 10.07 8.75 11.22
CA LYS A 55 10.97 9.39 12.19
C LYS A 55 12.25 8.57 12.45
N GLU A 56 12.10 7.26 12.65
CA GLU A 56 13.24 6.38 12.90
C GLU A 56 14.21 6.34 11.71
N ASP A 57 13.68 6.29 10.48
CA ASP A 57 14.51 6.28 9.27
C ASP A 57 15.35 7.57 9.13
N VAL A 58 14.78 8.72 9.52
CA VAL A 58 15.46 10.02 9.49
C VAL A 58 16.42 10.18 10.67
N ASP A 59 15.99 9.83 11.89
CA ASP A 59 16.80 9.95 13.10
C ASP A 59 18.07 9.07 13.06
N PHE A 60 18.02 7.94 12.34
CA PHE A 60 19.18 7.05 12.15
C PHE A 60 19.96 7.30 10.85
N ASP A 61 19.71 8.41 10.17
CA ASP A 61 20.38 8.81 8.92
C ASP A 61 20.27 7.78 7.77
N TYR A 62 19.25 6.93 7.78
CA TYR A 62 18.99 6.04 6.64
C TYR A 62 18.47 6.82 5.44
N VAL A 63 17.76 7.91 5.68
CA VAL A 63 17.23 8.84 4.69
C VAL A 63 17.34 10.29 5.19
N GLU A 64 17.44 11.26 4.28
CA GLU A 64 17.50 12.68 4.62
C GLU A 64 16.13 13.29 4.96
N SER A 65 15.06 12.68 4.49
CA SER A 65 13.69 13.17 4.69
C SER A 65 12.67 12.04 4.57
N PRO A 66 11.43 12.23 5.05
CA PRO A 66 10.37 11.24 4.92
C PRO A 66 9.93 10.96 3.47
N TYR A 67 10.44 11.73 2.49
CA TYR A 67 10.17 11.53 1.06
C TYR A 67 11.26 10.74 0.34
N ASP A 68 12.37 10.49 0.99
CA ASP A 68 13.54 9.88 0.39
C ASP A 68 13.36 8.36 0.22
N ILE A 69 13.94 7.82 -0.86
CA ILE A 69 13.95 6.38 -1.16
C ILE A 69 15.36 5.85 -1.41
N ARG A 70 16.41 6.66 -1.17
CA ARG A 70 17.80 6.26 -1.47
C ARG A 70 18.28 5.08 -0.63
N ASP A 71 17.67 4.83 0.50
CA ASP A 71 17.87 3.64 1.33
C ASP A 71 17.51 2.33 0.63
N VAL A 72 16.55 2.36 -0.30
CA VAL A 72 16.06 1.18 -1.04
C VAL A 72 16.37 1.24 -2.53
N TRP A 73 16.56 2.43 -3.10
CA TRP A 73 16.88 2.62 -4.52
C TRP A 73 17.59 3.95 -4.78
N ALA A 74 18.91 3.96 -4.57
CA ALA A 74 19.74 5.16 -4.70
C ALA A 74 19.81 5.68 -6.16
N GLU A 75 19.87 4.77 -7.14
CA GLU A 75 20.06 5.09 -8.57
C GLU A 75 18.74 5.25 -9.33
N ASN A 76 17.65 5.56 -8.64
CA ASN A 76 16.38 5.78 -9.34
C ASN A 76 16.46 7.02 -10.25
N PHE A 77 15.88 6.92 -11.44
CA PHE A 77 15.89 7.98 -12.46
C PHE A 77 14.49 8.34 -12.96
N SER A 78 13.46 7.66 -12.49
CA SER A 78 12.08 7.85 -12.94
C SER A 78 11.21 8.34 -11.78
N THR A 79 10.75 9.58 -11.86
CA THR A 79 9.88 10.19 -10.84
C THR A 79 8.66 9.34 -10.51
N ASN A 80 8.02 8.75 -11.50
CA ASN A 80 6.84 7.92 -11.25
C ASN A 80 7.20 6.59 -10.57
N SER A 81 8.31 5.98 -10.94
CA SER A 81 8.80 4.75 -10.27
C SER A 81 9.28 5.04 -8.86
N ALA A 82 9.96 6.18 -8.64
CA ALA A 82 10.34 6.63 -7.30
C ALA A 82 9.10 6.86 -6.41
N GLN A 83 8.06 7.51 -6.94
CA GLN A 83 6.80 7.72 -6.23
C GLN A 83 6.11 6.38 -5.88
N LYS A 84 6.18 5.39 -6.78
CA LYS A 84 5.63 4.05 -6.56
C LYS A 84 6.35 3.33 -5.41
N VAL A 85 7.68 3.36 -5.40
CA VAL A 85 8.51 2.79 -4.33
C VAL A 85 8.29 3.53 -3.00
N TRP A 86 8.24 4.85 -3.03
CA TRP A 86 7.94 5.64 -1.83
C TRP A 86 6.56 5.29 -1.23
N ALA A 87 5.55 5.16 -2.08
CA ALA A 87 4.21 4.79 -1.62
C ALA A 87 4.17 3.39 -1.01
N ALA A 88 4.99 2.45 -1.49
CA ALA A 88 5.18 1.15 -0.85
C ALA A 88 5.85 1.28 0.53
N LYS A 89 6.88 2.14 0.68
CA LYS A 89 7.50 2.44 2.00
C LYS A 89 6.47 3.03 2.97
N PHE A 90 5.63 3.96 2.51
CA PHE A 90 4.57 4.52 3.33
C PHE A 90 3.56 3.45 3.76
N ALA A 91 3.08 2.62 2.84
CA ALA A 91 2.15 1.53 3.14
C ALA A 91 2.74 0.53 4.14
N ALA A 92 4.04 0.22 4.01
CA ALA A 92 4.74 -0.69 4.91
C ALA A 92 4.77 -0.21 6.38
N ARG A 93 4.67 1.10 6.61
CA ARG A 93 4.68 1.73 7.94
C ARG A 93 3.30 2.06 8.48
N HIS A 94 2.31 2.13 7.60
CA HIS A 94 0.97 2.55 8.00
C HIS A 94 0.06 1.33 8.25
N PRO A 95 -0.43 1.09 9.48
CA PRO A 95 -1.12 -0.15 9.85
C PRO A 95 -2.46 -0.37 9.12
N ASN A 96 -3.10 0.70 8.66
CA ASN A 96 -4.42 0.64 8.02
C ASN A 96 -4.35 0.71 6.49
N VAL A 97 -3.17 0.54 5.89
CA VAL A 97 -2.98 0.57 4.45
C VAL A 97 -2.64 -0.82 3.93
N ALA A 98 -3.40 -1.27 2.94
CA ALA A 98 -3.07 -2.40 2.09
C ALA A 98 -2.71 -1.91 0.69
N VAL A 99 -2.05 -2.72 -0.10
CA VAL A 99 -1.54 -2.30 -1.41
C VAL A 99 -2.18 -3.08 -2.54
N LEU A 100 -2.56 -2.37 -3.60
CA LEU A 100 -2.84 -2.92 -4.92
C LEU A 100 -1.77 -2.44 -5.89
N ASP A 101 -0.86 -3.33 -6.28
CA ASP A 101 0.19 -3.02 -7.24
C ASP A 101 -0.24 -3.41 -8.66
N LEU A 102 -0.48 -2.40 -9.51
CA LEU A 102 -0.88 -2.59 -10.90
C LEU A 102 0.28 -2.32 -11.85
N SER A 103 0.43 -3.19 -12.83
CA SER A 103 1.25 -2.97 -14.01
C SER A 103 0.61 -3.61 -15.22
N SER A 104 0.73 -2.95 -16.37
CA SER A 104 0.17 -3.39 -17.65
C SER A 104 1.28 -3.57 -18.68
N PHE A 105 1.04 -4.46 -19.65
CA PHE A 105 1.89 -4.64 -20.81
C PHE A 105 3.35 -4.99 -20.49
N LYS A 106 3.63 -5.58 -19.31
CA LYS A 106 5.00 -5.84 -18.85
C LYS A 106 5.89 -4.59 -18.95
N CYS A 107 5.39 -3.46 -18.46
CA CYS A 107 6.01 -2.16 -18.59
C CYS A 107 7.48 -2.18 -18.14
N GLY A 108 8.41 -1.90 -19.05
CA GLY A 108 9.85 -1.88 -18.75
C GLY A 108 10.25 -0.86 -17.69
N HIS A 109 9.49 0.22 -17.52
CA HIS A 109 9.70 1.18 -16.44
C HIS A 109 9.23 0.70 -15.06
N ASP A 110 8.35 -0.29 -15.00
CA ASP A 110 7.89 -0.87 -13.73
C ASP A 110 8.73 -2.09 -13.32
N ALA A 111 9.30 -2.80 -14.29
CA ALA A 111 10.05 -4.03 -14.01
C ALA A 111 11.12 -3.89 -12.91
N PRO A 112 11.93 -2.81 -12.86
CA PRO A 112 12.89 -2.63 -11.78
C PRO A 112 12.26 -2.47 -10.39
N THR A 113 11.00 -2.01 -10.32
CA THR A 113 10.32 -1.76 -9.03
C THR A 113 9.69 -3.00 -8.42
N TYR A 114 9.43 -4.07 -9.19
CA TYR A 114 8.69 -5.24 -8.70
C TYR A 114 9.37 -5.88 -7.49
N ALA A 115 10.63 -6.26 -7.64
CA ALA A 115 11.38 -6.89 -6.55
C ALA A 115 11.57 -5.97 -5.33
N ILE A 116 11.74 -4.66 -5.56
CA ILE A 116 11.89 -3.67 -4.50
C ILE A 116 10.60 -3.58 -3.69
N ILE A 117 9.46 -3.44 -4.36
CA ILE A 117 8.14 -3.34 -3.73
C ILE A 117 7.80 -4.62 -2.98
N ASP A 118 7.98 -5.78 -3.61
CA ASP A 118 7.72 -7.07 -2.97
C ASP A 118 8.57 -7.25 -1.70
N LYS A 119 9.85 -6.85 -1.73
CA LYS A 119 10.73 -6.89 -0.56
C LYS A 119 10.25 -5.98 0.56
N ILE A 120 9.86 -4.73 0.25
CA ILE A 120 9.36 -3.76 1.24
C ILE A 120 8.08 -4.28 1.90
N LEU A 121 7.09 -4.67 1.10
CA LEU A 121 5.79 -5.12 1.59
C LEU A 121 5.85 -6.47 2.29
N GLY A 122 6.70 -7.38 1.82
CA GLY A 122 6.92 -8.67 2.43
C GLY A 122 7.60 -8.57 3.80
N ALA A 123 8.62 -7.73 3.94
CA ALA A 123 9.33 -7.50 5.20
C ALA A 123 8.40 -6.92 6.29
N SER A 124 7.51 -6.00 5.91
CA SER A 124 6.53 -5.39 6.81
C SER A 124 5.27 -6.24 7.03
N ARG A 125 5.11 -7.33 6.28
CA ARG A 125 3.87 -8.14 6.24
C ARG A 125 2.63 -7.32 5.87
N THR A 126 2.80 -6.26 5.10
CA THR A 126 1.69 -5.44 4.59
C THR A 126 0.86 -6.25 3.60
N PRO A 127 -0.47 -6.34 3.78
CA PRO A 127 -1.30 -7.03 2.81
C PRO A 127 -1.21 -6.38 1.43
N HIS A 128 -0.91 -7.17 0.41
CA HIS A 128 -0.84 -6.64 -0.95
C HIS A 128 -1.32 -7.64 -2.00
N LEU A 129 -1.87 -7.10 -3.08
CA LEU A 129 -2.26 -7.82 -4.28
C LEU A 129 -1.48 -7.26 -5.46
N THR A 130 -0.76 -8.12 -6.15
CA THR A 130 0.01 -7.77 -7.34
C THR A 130 -0.70 -8.26 -8.60
N LEU A 131 -0.96 -7.33 -9.52
CA LEU A 131 -1.55 -7.55 -10.83
C LEU A 131 -0.65 -6.94 -11.90
N HIS A 132 0.46 -7.61 -12.24
CA HIS A 132 1.45 -7.12 -13.20
C HIS A 132 1.18 -7.57 -14.64
N ASP A 133 0.11 -8.30 -14.85
CA ASP A 133 -0.25 -8.89 -16.13
C ASP A 133 -1.61 -8.38 -16.65
N ILE A 134 -1.98 -7.17 -16.25
CA ILE A 134 -3.21 -6.55 -16.76
C ILE A 134 -3.04 -6.27 -18.25
N ASP A 135 -3.91 -6.88 -19.03
CA ASP A 135 -3.97 -6.77 -20.47
C ASP A 135 -5.43 -6.66 -20.89
N ALA A 136 -5.73 -5.78 -21.83
CA ALA A 136 -7.08 -5.57 -22.36
C ALA A 136 -7.75 -6.86 -22.89
N ASN A 137 -6.97 -7.86 -23.27
CA ASN A 137 -7.44 -9.14 -23.80
C ASN A 137 -7.67 -10.22 -22.72
N LYS A 138 -7.37 -9.93 -21.44
CA LYS A 138 -7.58 -10.93 -20.37
C LYS A 138 -9.02 -10.94 -19.87
N PRO A 139 -9.58 -12.14 -19.63
CA PRO A 139 -10.93 -12.26 -19.09
C PRO A 139 -11.04 -11.58 -17.71
N GLY A 140 -11.92 -10.61 -17.56
CA GLY A 140 -12.16 -9.91 -16.28
C GLY A 140 -12.57 -10.84 -15.12
N GLY A 141 -13.11 -12.02 -15.42
CA GLY A 141 -13.47 -13.01 -14.41
C GLY A 141 -12.31 -13.48 -13.53
N SER A 142 -11.12 -13.67 -14.12
CA SER A 142 -9.92 -14.05 -13.34
C SER A 142 -9.50 -12.94 -12.37
N ILE A 143 -9.58 -11.68 -12.79
CA ILE A 143 -9.27 -10.52 -11.96
C ILE A 143 -10.26 -10.42 -10.80
N LYS A 144 -11.56 -10.56 -11.06
CA LYS A 144 -12.61 -10.53 -10.03
C LYS A 144 -12.43 -11.58 -8.95
N ILE A 145 -12.03 -12.79 -9.31
CA ILE A 145 -11.73 -13.85 -8.33
C ILE A 145 -10.56 -13.44 -7.43
N ARG A 146 -9.47 -12.92 -8.00
CA ARG A 146 -8.30 -12.46 -7.23
C ARG A 146 -8.66 -11.30 -6.30
N VAL A 147 -9.46 -10.34 -6.77
CA VAL A 147 -9.96 -9.23 -5.95
C VAL A 147 -10.77 -9.73 -4.77
N LYS A 148 -11.73 -10.64 -4.98
CA LYS A 148 -12.56 -11.20 -3.91
C LYS A 148 -11.75 -12.00 -2.89
N THR A 149 -10.78 -12.78 -3.36
CA THR A 149 -9.88 -13.52 -2.46
C THR A 149 -9.05 -12.55 -1.60
N PHE A 150 -8.54 -11.49 -2.20
CA PHE A 150 -7.78 -10.48 -1.46
C PHE A 150 -8.66 -9.68 -0.50
N ALA A 151 -9.88 -9.33 -0.89
CA ALA A 151 -10.85 -8.67 -0.01
C ALA A 151 -11.10 -9.50 1.26
N TYR A 152 -11.30 -10.81 1.13
CA TYR A 152 -11.41 -11.70 2.29
C TYR A 152 -10.16 -11.67 3.18
N THR A 153 -8.98 -11.66 2.58
CA THR A 153 -7.71 -11.51 3.33
C THR A 153 -7.68 -10.20 4.11
N LEU A 154 -8.16 -9.10 3.51
CA LEU A 154 -8.23 -7.79 4.17
C LEU A 154 -9.20 -7.76 5.34
N GLU A 155 -10.34 -8.42 5.24
CA GLU A 155 -11.29 -8.57 6.35
C GLU A 155 -10.66 -9.30 7.55
N GLN A 156 -9.90 -10.37 7.30
CA GLN A 156 -9.18 -11.10 8.35
C GLN A 156 -8.05 -10.25 8.95
N TYR A 157 -7.34 -9.48 8.12
CA TYR A 157 -6.31 -8.57 8.59
C TYR A 157 -6.90 -7.46 9.47
N GLN A 158 -8.00 -6.86 9.06
CA GLN A 158 -8.70 -5.82 9.82
C GLN A 158 -9.13 -6.32 11.22
N LYS A 159 -9.70 -7.51 11.30
CA LYS A 159 -10.06 -8.13 12.58
C LYS A 159 -8.86 -8.26 13.50
N ARG A 160 -7.74 -8.79 13.00
CA ARG A 160 -6.49 -8.92 13.78
C ARG A 160 -5.96 -7.56 14.26
N LEU A 161 -5.99 -6.55 13.40
CA LEU A 161 -5.54 -5.20 13.73
C LEU A 161 -6.38 -4.60 14.87
N THR A 162 -7.69 -4.74 14.81
CA THR A 162 -8.62 -4.28 15.84
C THR A 162 -8.39 -5.02 17.16
N ASP A 163 -8.21 -6.34 17.13
CA ASP A 163 -7.93 -7.14 18.32
C ASP A 163 -6.59 -6.78 18.97
N GLN A 164 -5.55 -6.58 18.18
CA GLN A 164 -4.24 -6.14 18.68
C GLN A 164 -4.33 -4.77 19.36
N LYS A 165 -4.99 -3.79 18.75
CA LYS A 165 -5.19 -2.46 19.35
C LYS A 165 -5.97 -2.55 20.66
N ARG A 166 -7.02 -3.36 20.74
CA ARG A 166 -7.80 -3.56 21.96
C ARG A 166 -6.96 -4.18 23.07
N THR A 167 -6.15 -5.19 22.75
CA THR A 167 -5.25 -5.83 23.73
C THR A 167 -4.23 -4.83 24.25
N THR A 168 -3.55 -4.08 23.38
CA THR A 168 -2.59 -3.06 23.78
C THR A 168 -3.23 -1.99 24.67
N TYR A 169 -4.43 -1.51 24.31
CA TYR A 169 -5.17 -0.53 25.11
C TYR A 169 -5.47 -1.06 26.52
N ASN A 170 -5.94 -2.29 26.64
CA ASN A 170 -6.24 -2.90 27.93
C ASN A 170 -4.98 -3.04 28.81
N THR A 171 -3.86 -3.47 28.21
CA THR A 171 -2.57 -3.56 28.94
C THR A 171 -2.12 -2.20 29.46
N ILE A 172 -2.18 -1.14 28.63
CA ILE A 172 -1.83 0.22 29.05
C ILE A 172 -2.75 0.69 30.19
N GLN A 173 -4.06 0.41 30.11
CA GLN A 173 -5.02 0.79 31.16
C GLN A 173 -4.74 0.05 32.48
N GLU A 174 -4.32 -1.20 32.44
CA GLU A 174 -3.91 -1.96 33.62
C GLU A 174 -2.64 -1.39 34.25
N GLU A 175 -1.62 -1.07 33.44
CA GLU A 175 -0.38 -0.45 33.91
C GLU A 175 -0.59 0.95 34.52
N MET A 176 -1.57 1.73 34.01
CA MET A 176 -1.90 3.05 34.56
C MET A 176 -2.72 3.00 35.84
N ARG A 177 -3.24 1.84 36.27
CA ARG A 177 -4.01 1.66 37.50
C ARG A 177 -3.16 1.29 38.73
N VAL A 178 -1.88 1.03 38.47
CA VAL A 178 -0.89 0.77 39.54
C VAL A 178 -0.28 2.09 40.01
#